data_1f9aa62c4235188d21806f3725532452
#
_entry.id   1f9aa62c4235188d21806f3725532452
#
_cell.length_a   1.000
_cell.length_b   1.000
_cell.length_c   1.000
_cell.angle_alpha   90.00
_cell.angle_beta   90.00
_cell.angle_gamma   90.00
#
_symmetry.space_group_name_H-M   'P 1'
#
loop_
_entity.id
_entity.type
_entity.pdbx_description
1 polymer ?
#
loop_
_entity_poly.entity_id
_entity_poly.type
_entity_poly.pdbx_seq_one_letter_code
_entity_poly.pdbx_strand_id
1 'polypeptide(L)'
;MKSVKVTKESEKFPEIERLYRAAFPREERVPMDTLLEADGPYDFIACYDGAVLCGFYSALTFGDITHILFLAVEEKLRDHGYGSQILTEIGKAYAGNRVILDVEMVDPEADNNEQREQRIAFYLRNGYHHSGISYGWRGVMYEILILDGTISEEEFWNFWDQLDEVQQNNYYFYTGSYAEKGEPGICLWKLNARNERLSMLGADTQTTRPSWVTLNERGDTLYAVREQVPMGGVYEMKALRSVENPELLRPAESSEPQESAESSELLQETAGQPQEAKKEAGTSPGIAKDMAAAPILEMVKEMPSGGADPCHLSLDGRENFLMTANYTSGSLAVFALDEQGHLQERCDFHQHTPRRTDETQEQGNSQQSRKAKNQQGNPFKVNPLRQEGPHVHFSEEAGELLWSTDLGLDQVFGCQIDYEQKKLTDTGIRLQLPDGYGPRHLAFWHEDMAVIYVLCELSNRIVVFAEKVQEDSEETEKAAEKAAEKKVSETGTEKMDRERFEDTPEYTILQDISTLPEGYHGESTASAIRLYGGFLFAANRGDDSIAMYEIQKDGTLTLCCIKKTGGRTPRDFQIFSDYLVVANQESDSLTVLHINRKEKRLERTAIHADVIKPTCVCRVERQALL
;
A
#
# COMPACT_ATOMS: atom_id res chain seq x y z
N MET A 1 -22.51 -16.32 29.47
CA MET A 1 -21.46 -15.43 28.96
C MET A 1 -21.89 -13.98 29.19
N LYS A 2 -20.96 -13.05 29.47
CA LYS A 2 -21.24 -11.62 29.60
C LYS A 2 -20.57 -10.90 28.40
N SER A 3 -21.37 -10.13 27.68
CA SER A 3 -20.88 -9.29 26.54
C SER A 3 -20.76 -7.84 27.01
N VAL A 4 -19.66 -7.17 26.68
CA VAL A 4 -19.35 -5.81 27.11
C VAL A 4 -18.77 -5.03 25.91
N LYS A 5 -19.32 -3.84 25.64
CA LYS A 5 -18.75 -2.93 24.62
C LYS A 5 -17.34 -2.51 25.07
N VAL A 6 -16.39 -2.62 24.18
CA VAL A 6 -14.97 -2.30 24.42
C VAL A 6 -14.75 -0.80 24.21
N THR A 7 -13.97 -0.20 25.09
CA THR A 7 -13.43 1.15 24.96
C THR A 7 -11.94 1.12 25.27
N LYS A 8 -11.20 2.18 24.97
CA LYS A 8 -9.77 2.28 25.32
C LYS A 8 -9.51 2.17 26.83
N GLU A 9 -10.50 2.55 27.66
CA GLU A 9 -10.46 2.49 29.12
C GLU A 9 -10.86 1.12 29.66
N SER A 10 -11.23 0.17 28.80
CA SER A 10 -11.57 -1.19 29.25
C SER A 10 -10.39 -1.85 29.96
N GLU A 11 -10.62 -2.42 31.14
CA GLU A 11 -9.55 -3.01 31.99
C GLU A 11 -8.67 -4.02 31.26
N LYS A 12 -9.23 -4.76 30.29
CA LYS A 12 -8.53 -5.77 29.51
C LYS A 12 -8.28 -5.34 28.05
N PHE A 13 -8.29 -4.05 27.77
CA PHE A 13 -8.05 -3.54 26.42
C PHE A 13 -6.76 -4.10 25.77
N PRO A 14 -5.59 -4.12 26.45
CA PRO A 14 -4.37 -4.68 25.87
C PRO A 14 -4.47 -6.17 25.51
N GLU A 15 -5.22 -6.96 26.31
CA GLU A 15 -5.43 -8.39 26.01
C GLU A 15 -6.33 -8.57 24.78
N ILE A 16 -7.35 -7.72 24.63
CA ILE A 16 -8.28 -7.75 23.50
C ILE A 16 -7.57 -7.32 22.22
N GLU A 17 -6.80 -6.23 22.27
CA GLU A 17 -6.00 -5.74 21.14
C GLU A 17 -4.99 -6.78 20.67
N ARG A 18 -4.26 -7.41 21.61
CA ARG A 18 -3.34 -8.51 21.29
C ARG A 18 -4.06 -9.66 20.59
N LEU A 19 -5.24 -10.07 21.08
CA LEU A 19 -6.03 -11.12 20.45
C LEU A 19 -6.49 -10.73 19.05
N TYR A 20 -6.90 -9.48 18.86
CA TYR A 20 -7.30 -8.96 17.55
C TYR A 20 -6.13 -9.01 16.53
N ARG A 21 -4.95 -8.51 16.95
CA ARG A 21 -3.75 -8.52 16.11
C ARG A 21 -3.23 -9.94 15.80
N ALA A 22 -3.45 -10.89 16.73
CA ALA A 22 -3.05 -12.29 16.53
C ALA A 22 -4.03 -13.10 15.68
N ALA A 23 -5.33 -12.71 15.65
CA ALA A 23 -6.36 -13.46 14.98
C ALA A 23 -6.56 -13.05 13.51
N PHE A 24 -6.15 -11.86 13.13
CA PHE A 24 -6.35 -11.31 11.78
C PHE A 24 -5.06 -10.72 11.23
N PRO A 25 -4.73 -11.00 9.96
CA PRO A 25 -3.58 -10.38 9.28
C PRO A 25 -3.76 -8.85 9.19
N ARG A 26 -2.66 -8.12 9.08
CA ARG A 26 -2.64 -6.64 9.07
C ARG A 26 -3.57 -6.07 8.00
N GLU A 27 -3.58 -6.71 6.85
CA GLU A 27 -4.31 -6.26 5.66
C GLU A 27 -5.83 -6.36 5.83
N GLU A 28 -6.30 -7.27 6.70
CA GLU A 28 -7.73 -7.47 6.97
C GLU A 28 -8.24 -6.60 8.13
N ARG A 29 -7.34 -6.03 8.93
CA ARG A 29 -7.73 -5.33 10.14
C ARG A 29 -8.30 -3.95 9.83
N VAL A 30 -9.49 -3.67 10.38
CA VAL A 30 -10.00 -2.31 10.58
C VAL A 30 -9.28 -1.74 11.79
N PRO A 31 -8.83 -0.52 11.72
CA PRO A 31 -8.20 0.15 12.84
C PRO A 31 -8.98 0.08 14.14
N MET A 32 -8.28 -0.20 15.24
CA MET A 32 -8.91 -0.36 16.56
C MET A 32 -9.64 0.91 17.00
N ASP A 33 -9.08 2.08 16.69
CA ASP A 33 -9.69 3.38 16.99
C ASP A 33 -11.01 3.59 16.23
N THR A 34 -11.05 3.18 14.96
CA THR A 34 -12.27 3.19 14.15
C THR A 34 -13.34 2.22 14.72
N LEU A 35 -12.91 1.04 15.17
CA LEU A 35 -13.83 0.06 15.79
C LEU A 35 -14.37 0.51 17.15
N LEU A 36 -13.64 1.39 17.84
CA LEU A 36 -13.98 1.88 19.20
C LEU A 36 -14.59 3.28 19.21
N GLU A 37 -14.79 3.90 18.05
CA GLU A 37 -15.38 5.23 17.95
C GLU A 37 -16.77 5.26 18.63
N ALA A 38 -16.96 6.19 19.56
CA ALA A 38 -18.15 6.20 20.43
C ALA A 38 -19.46 6.36 19.65
N ASP A 39 -19.44 7.21 18.62
CA ASP A 39 -20.57 7.48 17.72
C ASP A 39 -20.39 6.82 16.34
N GLY A 40 -19.41 5.92 16.23
CA GLY A 40 -19.10 5.18 15.00
C GLY A 40 -20.12 4.08 14.72
N PRO A 41 -20.11 3.55 13.49
CA PRO A 41 -21.08 2.55 13.07
C PRO A 41 -20.80 1.15 13.60
N TYR A 42 -19.67 0.94 14.31
CA TYR A 42 -19.22 -0.37 14.75
C TYR A 42 -19.60 -0.66 16.20
N ASP A 43 -20.02 -1.89 16.44
CA ASP A 43 -20.07 -2.47 17.77
C ASP A 43 -18.87 -3.39 17.95
N PHE A 44 -17.95 -3.05 18.83
CA PHE A 44 -16.83 -3.92 19.22
C PHE A 44 -17.05 -4.47 20.62
N ILE A 45 -17.31 -5.78 20.72
CA ILE A 45 -17.83 -6.42 21.92
C ILE A 45 -16.90 -7.53 22.41
N ALA A 46 -16.41 -7.40 23.64
CA ALA A 46 -15.69 -8.47 24.33
C ALA A 46 -16.63 -9.39 25.12
N CYS A 47 -16.33 -10.68 25.06
CA CYS A 47 -17.12 -11.74 25.67
C CYS A 47 -16.37 -12.41 26.82
N TYR A 48 -16.99 -12.48 28.00
CA TYR A 48 -16.40 -12.97 29.24
C TYR A 48 -17.18 -14.14 29.85
N ASP A 49 -16.44 -15.09 30.45
CA ASP A 49 -16.95 -16.07 31.39
C ASP A 49 -16.36 -15.76 32.78
N GLY A 50 -17.17 -15.17 33.64
CA GLY A 50 -16.69 -14.57 34.89
C GLY A 50 -15.72 -13.43 34.65
N ALA A 51 -14.44 -13.59 35.03
CA ALA A 51 -13.34 -12.65 34.81
C ALA A 51 -12.46 -13.03 33.63
N VAL A 52 -12.73 -14.15 32.94
CA VAL A 52 -11.91 -14.65 31.84
C VAL A 52 -12.41 -14.06 30.53
N LEU A 53 -11.50 -13.42 29.77
CA LEU A 53 -11.74 -13.00 28.39
C LEU A 53 -11.82 -14.27 27.52
N CYS A 54 -12.97 -14.52 26.90
CA CYS A 54 -13.15 -15.70 26.05
C CYS A 54 -12.94 -15.40 24.57
N GLY A 55 -13.19 -14.17 24.17
CA GLY A 55 -13.09 -13.72 22.80
C GLY A 55 -13.77 -12.37 22.60
N PHE A 56 -13.91 -11.97 21.36
CA PHE A 56 -14.62 -10.75 20.96
C PHE A 56 -15.31 -10.94 19.61
N TYR A 57 -16.21 -10.02 19.29
CA TYR A 57 -16.69 -9.83 17.92
C TYR A 57 -16.85 -8.34 17.61
N SER A 58 -16.78 -8.02 16.32
CA SER A 58 -17.13 -6.70 15.80
C SER A 58 -18.29 -6.82 14.82
N ALA A 59 -19.26 -5.94 14.95
CA ALA A 59 -20.46 -5.91 14.12
C ALA A 59 -20.70 -4.52 13.55
N LEU A 60 -21.25 -4.48 12.35
CA LEU A 60 -21.69 -3.28 11.64
C LEU A 60 -23.17 -3.45 11.30
N THR A 61 -24.02 -2.46 11.59
CA THR A 61 -25.46 -2.58 11.36
C THR A 61 -25.97 -1.41 10.53
N PHE A 62 -26.66 -1.73 9.43
CA PHE A 62 -27.46 -0.78 8.67
C PHE A 62 -28.84 -1.36 8.37
N GLY A 63 -29.88 -0.62 8.72
CA GLY A 63 -31.26 -1.10 8.61
C GLY A 63 -31.49 -2.40 9.40
N ASP A 64 -31.92 -3.44 8.71
CA ASP A 64 -32.17 -4.77 9.27
C ASP A 64 -31.05 -5.79 8.98
N ILE A 65 -29.90 -5.35 8.47
CA ILE A 65 -28.73 -6.19 8.20
C ILE A 65 -27.64 -5.87 9.24
N THR A 66 -27.11 -6.91 9.88
CA THR A 66 -25.92 -6.83 10.75
C THR A 66 -24.83 -7.71 10.20
N HIS A 67 -23.68 -7.13 9.87
CA HIS A 67 -22.50 -7.83 9.37
C HIS A 67 -21.51 -8.04 10.50
N ILE A 68 -21.14 -9.28 10.79
CA ILE A 68 -20.07 -9.63 11.73
C ILE A 68 -18.76 -9.62 10.98
N LEU A 69 -17.99 -8.54 11.15
CA LEU A 69 -16.72 -8.34 10.47
C LEU A 69 -15.58 -9.17 11.08
N PHE A 70 -15.54 -9.23 12.41
CA PHE A 70 -14.50 -9.93 13.14
C PHE A 70 -15.11 -10.79 14.24
N LEU A 71 -14.63 -12.01 14.39
CA LEU A 71 -14.95 -12.90 15.49
C LEU A 71 -13.71 -13.72 15.85
N ALA A 72 -13.24 -13.60 17.08
CA ALA A 72 -12.10 -14.38 17.57
C ALA A 72 -12.35 -14.96 18.96
N VAL A 73 -11.85 -16.17 19.18
CA VAL A 73 -11.83 -16.87 20.49
C VAL A 73 -10.39 -16.98 20.94
N GLU A 74 -10.10 -16.65 22.21
CA GLU A 74 -8.77 -16.82 22.82
C GLU A 74 -8.25 -18.24 22.56
N GLU A 75 -7.05 -18.36 22.04
CA GLU A 75 -6.48 -19.61 21.52
C GLU A 75 -6.58 -20.78 22.52
N LYS A 76 -6.26 -20.50 23.79
CA LYS A 76 -6.29 -21.50 24.87
C LYS A 76 -7.71 -21.99 25.23
N LEU A 77 -8.72 -21.30 24.71
CA LEU A 77 -10.13 -21.58 24.97
C LEU A 77 -10.86 -22.11 23.73
N ARG A 78 -10.16 -22.32 22.62
CA ARG A 78 -10.72 -22.99 21.43
C ARG A 78 -11.15 -24.42 21.80
N ASP A 79 -12.08 -24.97 21.06
CA ASP A 79 -12.65 -26.32 21.25
C ASP A 79 -13.40 -26.56 22.57
N HIS A 80 -13.60 -25.51 23.38
CA HIS A 80 -14.38 -25.55 24.62
C HIS A 80 -15.81 -24.99 24.47
N GLY A 81 -16.27 -24.78 23.21
CA GLY A 81 -17.62 -24.32 22.90
C GLY A 81 -17.85 -22.81 23.04
N TYR A 82 -16.85 -22.02 23.37
CA TYR A 82 -16.98 -20.56 23.52
C TYR A 82 -17.38 -19.86 22.22
N GLY A 83 -16.88 -20.31 21.06
CA GLY A 83 -17.29 -19.76 19.77
C GLY A 83 -18.80 -19.88 19.53
N SER A 84 -19.40 -21.04 19.79
CA SER A 84 -20.86 -21.25 19.68
C SER A 84 -21.65 -20.41 20.69
N GLN A 85 -21.11 -20.19 21.88
CA GLN A 85 -21.74 -19.31 22.88
C GLN A 85 -21.70 -17.85 22.40
N ILE A 86 -20.59 -17.37 21.80
CA ILE A 86 -20.49 -16.03 21.22
C ILE A 86 -21.52 -15.87 20.11
N LEU A 87 -21.61 -16.82 19.16
CA LEU A 87 -22.63 -16.77 18.11
C LEU A 87 -24.06 -16.73 18.65
N THR A 88 -24.33 -17.47 19.75
CA THR A 88 -25.62 -17.41 20.44
C THR A 88 -25.88 -16.01 21.02
N GLU A 89 -24.89 -15.37 21.61
CA GLU A 89 -25.04 -13.99 22.13
C GLU A 89 -25.22 -12.97 20.99
N ILE A 90 -24.54 -13.13 19.86
CA ILE A 90 -24.75 -12.32 18.65
C ILE A 90 -26.21 -12.44 18.18
N GLY A 91 -26.73 -13.66 18.01
CA GLY A 91 -28.13 -13.87 17.61
C GLY A 91 -29.16 -13.25 18.57
N LYS A 92 -28.84 -13.15 19.88
CA LYS A 92 -29.68 -12.46 20.86
C LYS A 92 -29.55 -10.94 20.79
N ALA A 93 -28.31 -10.44 20.63
CA ALA A 93 -28.03 -9.01 20.60
C ALA A 93 -28.66 -8.33 19.36
N TYR A 94 -28.67 -9.03 18.24
CA TYR A 94 -29.21 -8.54 16.97
C TYR A 94 -30.51 -9.26 16.57
N ALA A 95 -31.30 -9.68 17.54
CA ALA A 95 -32.58 -10.36 17.30
C ALA A 95 -33.52 -9.50 16.45
N GLY A 96 -33.95 -10.04 15.31
CA GLY A 96 -34.78 -9.35 14.32
C GLY A 96 -33.99 -8.80 13.12
N ASN A 97 -32.67 -8.81 13.18
CA ASN A 97 -31.82 -8.50 12.03
C ASN A 97 -31.42 -9.77 11.30
N ARG A 98 -31.17 -9.63 10.00
CA ARG A 98 -30.46 -10.62 9.20
C ARG A 98 -28.97 -10.49 9.52
N VAL A 99 -28.41 -11.49 10.19
CA VAL A 99 -26.98 -11.46 10.59
C VAL A 99 -26.16 -12.18 9.55
N ILE A 100 -25.21 -11.49 8.93
CA ILE A 100 -24.32 -12.02 7.90
C ILE A 100 -22.87 -12.02 8.38
N LEU A 101 -22.05 -12.85 7.78
CA LEU A 101 -20.60 -12.87 7.94
C LEU A 101 -19.92 -13.44 6.70
N ASP A 102 -18.64 -13.08 6.53
CA ASP A 102 -17.79 -13.58 5.47
C ASP A 102 -17.02 -14.82 5.92
N VAL A 103 -16.88 -15.78 5.01
CA VAL A 103 -15.95 -16.90 5.17
C VAL A 103 -15.17 -17.08 3.88
N GLU A 104 -13.90 -17.39 4.01
CA GLU A 104 -13.10 -17.82 2.86
C GLU A 104 -13.72 -19.07 2.25
N MET A 105 -13.91 -19.08 0.94
CA MET A 105 -14.42 -20.24 0.23
C MET A 105 -13.44 -21.42 0.31
N VAL A 106 -13.98 -22.64 0.29
CA VAL A 106 -13.16 -23.84 0.14
C VAL A 106 -12.38 -23.75 -1.16
N ASP A 107 -11.07 -23.92 -1.05
CA ASP A 107 -10.14 -23.95 -2.16
C ASP A 107 -9.16 -25.10 -1.91
N PRO A 108 -9.26 -26.22 -2.66
CA PRO A 108 -8.40 -27.38 -2.47
C PRO A 108 -6.91 -27.10 -2.66
N GLU A 109 -6.57 -25.99 -3.31
CA GLU A 109 -5.21 -25.57 -3.62
C GLU A 109 -4.61 -24.65 -2.52
N ALA A 110 -5.44 -24.20 -1.56
CA ALA A 110 -4.99 -23.32 -0.48
C ALA A 110 -4.42 -24.14 0.70
N ASP A 111 -3.27 -23.74 1.21
CA ASP A 111 -2.59 -24.37 2.36
C ASP A 111 -3.47 -24.44 3.61
N ASN A 112 -4.40 -23.51 3.78
CA ASN A 112 -5.33 -23.44 4.89
C ASN A 112 -6.70 -24.05 4.59
N ASN A 113 -6.86 -24.83 3.51
CA ASN A 113 -8.17 -25.34 3.07
C ASN A 113 -8.90 -26.14 4.14
N GLU A 114 -8.21 -26.98 4.90
CA GLU A 114 -8.82 -27.73 6.01
C GLU A 114 -9.41 -26.79 7.08
N GLN A 115 -8.73 -25.69 7.35
CA GLN A 115 -9.22 -24.67 8.29
C GLN A 115 -10.44 -23.94 7.74
N ARG A 116 -10.49 -23.66 6.41
CA ARG A 116 -11.66 -23.07 5.73
C ARG A 116 -12.87 -23.98 5.83
N GLU A 117 -12.72 -25.27 5.53
CA GLU A 117 -13.79 -26.26 5.67
C GLU A 117 -14.31 -26.38 7.12
N GLN A 118 -13.39 -26.40 8.08
CA GLN A 118 -13.74 -26.45 9.50
C GLN A 118 -14.50 -25.19 9.96
N ARG A 119 -14.10 -24.00 9.46
CA ARG A 119 -14.72 -22.71 9.75
C ARG A 119 -16.14 -22.66 9.18
N ILE A 120 -16.33 -23.01 7.91
CA ILE A 120 -17.67 -23.09 7.29
C ILE A 120 -18.55 -24.08 8.06
N ALA A 121 -18.05 -25.29 8.31
CA ALA A 121 -18.79 -26.31 9.05
C ALA A 121 -19.14 -25.84 10.48
N PHE A 122 -18.31 -25.02 11.13
CA PHE A 122 -18.59 -24.42 12.42
C PHE A 122 -19.79 -23.47 12.34
N TYR A 123 -19.85 -22.55 11.38
CA TYR A 123 -20.96 -21.63 11.23
C TYR A 123 -22.26 -22.35 10.85
N LEU A 124 -22.21 -23.32 9.93
CA LEU A 124 -23.39 -24.11 9.56
C LEU A 124 -23.99 -24.88 10.75
N ARG A 125 -23.14 -25.46 11.62
CA ARG A 125 -23.62 -26.12 12.87
C ARG A 125 -24.26 -25.16 13.87
N ASN A 126 -23.95 -23.86 13.77
CA ASN A 126 -24.51 -22.81 14.63
C ASN A 126 -25.69 -22.06 13.98
N GLY A 127 -26.30 -22.62 12.94
CA GLY A 127 -27.55 -22.14 12.36
C GLY A 127 -27.40 -21.20 11.16
N TYR A 128 -26.18 -20.86 10.77
CA TYR A 128 -25.93 -20.11 9.54
C TYR A 128 -26.14 -21.01 8.31
N HIS A 129 -26.43 -20.41 7.19
CA HIS A 129 -26.56 -21.08 5.91
C HIS A 129 -25.98 -20.23 4.77
N HIS A 130 -25.69 -20.85 3.64
CA HIS A 130 -25.14 -20.19 2.46
C HIS A 130 -26.14 -19.20 1.89
N SER A 131 -25.73 -17.95 1.66
CA SER A 131 -26.58 -16.94 1.02
C SER A 131 -26.60 -17.09 -0.51
N GLY A 132 -25.60 -17.72 -1.07
CA GLY A 132 -25.34 -17.79 -2.52
C GLY A 132 -24.59 -16.60 -3.09
N ILE A 133 -24.20 -15.63 -2.23
CA ILE A 133 -23.39 -14.48 -2.62
C ILE A 133 -21.92 -14.81 -2.34
N SER A 134 -21.07 -14.56 -3.34
CA SER A 134 -19.61 -14.66 -3.20
C SER A 134 -18.94 -13.47 -3.89
N TYR A 135 -17.79 -13.08 -3.36
CA TYR A 135 -17.00 -11.98 -3.92
C TYR A 135 -15.51 -12.22 -3.69
N GLY A 136 -14.69 -11.63 -4.58
CA GLY A 136 -13.24 -11.64 -4.43
C GLY A 136 -12.76 -10.39 -3.70
N TRP A 137 -11.92 -10.57 -2.68
CA TRP A 137 -11.24 -9.47 -2.01
C TRP A 137 -9.79 -9.86 -1.75
N ARG A 138 -8.85 -9.00 -2.18
CA ARG A 138 -7.40 -9.23 -2.07
C ARG A 138 -6.94 -10.62 -2.55
N GLY A 139 -7.56 -11.12 -3.62
CA GLY A 139 -7.21 -12.40 -4.21
C GLY A 139 -7.84 -13.63 -3.57
N VAL A 140 -8.49 -13.48 -2.42
CA VAL A 140 -9.23 -14.56 -1.78
C VAL A 140 -10.71 -14.47 -2.13
N MET A 141 -11.33 -15.60 -2.41
CA MET A 141 -12.77 -15.68 -2.63
C MET A 141 -13.49 -15.90 -1.30
N TYR A 142 -14.44 -15.03 -1.02
CA TYR A 142 -15.29 -15.09 0.16
C TYR A 142 -16.72 -15.46 -0.22
N GLU A 143 -17.38 -16.14 0.68
CA GLU A 143 -18.80 -16.44 0.62
C GLU A 143 -19.50 -15.81 1.81
N ILE A 144 -20.71 -15.29 1.59
CA ILE A 144 -21.55 -14.75 2.66
C ILE A 144 -22.40 -15.86 3.24
N LEU A 145 -22.23 -16.10 4.53
CA LEU A 145 -23.16 -16.91 5.33
C LEU A 145 -24.13 -16.02 6.06
N ILE A 146 -25.37 -16.47 6.24
CA ILE A 146 -26.45 -15.73 6.87
C ILE A 146 -27.14 -16.57 7.95
N LEU A 147 -27.40 -15.90 9.11
CA LEU A 147 -28.22 -16.43 10.18
C LEU A 147 -29.66 -16.05 9.93
N ASP A 148 -30.63 -16.43 9.77
CA ASP A 148 -32.01 -16.04 9.48
C ASP A 148 -32.24 -15.24 8.18
N GLY A 149 -33.28 -15.59 7.45
CA GLY A 149 -33.73 -14.89 6.26
C GLY A 149 -32.86 -15.14 5.01
N THR A 150 -32.92 -14.23 4.08
CA THR A 150 -32.16 -14.21 2.83
C THR A 150 -31.65 -12.82 2.57
N ILE A 151 -30.60 -12.69 1.78
CA ILE A 151 -30.05 -11.42 1.33
C ILE A 151 -29.79 -11.51 -0.18
N SER A 152 -30.12 -10.47 -0.93
CA SER A 152 -29.76 -10.36 -2.34
C SER A 152 -28.38 -9.73 -2.51
N GLU A 153 -27.75 -9.94 -3.65
CA GLU A 153 -26.48 -9.32 -3.99
C GLU A 153 -26.60 -7.78 -3.99
N GLU A 154 -27.72 -7.23 -4.47
CA GLU A 154 -28.00 -5.80 -4.45
C GLU A 154 -28.08 -5.25 -3.01
N GLU A 155 -28.77 -5.93 -2.09
CA GLU A 155 -28.84 -5.53 -0.68
C GLU A 155 -27.47 -5.58 0.00
N PHE A 156 -26.64 -6.59 -0.34
CA PHE A 156 -25.28 -6.72 0.18
C PHE A 156 -24.39 -5.55 -0.26
N TRP A 157 -24.41 -5.18 -1.52
CA TRP A 157 -23.62 -4.05 -1.99
C TRP A 157 -24.14 -2.69 -1.49
N ASN A 158 -25.45 -2.52 -1.42
CA ASN A 158 -26.07 -1.32 -0.81
C ASN A 158 -25.74 -1.17 0.67
N PHE A 159 -25.52 -2.27 1.39
CA PHE A 159 -25.06 -2.22 2.78
C PHE A 159 -23.66 -1.58 2.88
N TRP A 160 -22.73 -1.92 2.00
CA TRP A 160 -21.40 -1.31 1.96
C TRP A 160 -21.43 0.14 1.48
N ASP A 161 -22.30 0.48 0.53
CA ASP A 161 -22.50 1.87 0.09
C ASP A 161 -22.96 2.78 1.23
N GLN A 162 -23.80 2.29 2.15
CA GLN A 162 -24.20 3.03 3.35
C GLN A 162 -23.03 3.28 4.31
N LEU A 163 -22.10 2.35 4.43
CA LEU A 163 -20.87 2.57 5.20
C LEU A 163 -20.04 3.72 4.62
N ASP A 164 -19.89 3.76 3.31
CA ASP A 164 -19.19 4.85 2.63
C ASP A 164 -19.87 6.22 2.85
N GLU A 165 -21.19 6.27 2.89
CA GLU A 165 -21.96 7.48 3.22
C GLU A 165 -21.73 7.95 4.65
N VAL A 166 -21.79 7.05 5.64
CA VAL A 166 -21.58 7.36 7.07
C VAL A 166 -20.13 7.79 7.30
N GLN A 167 -19.20 7.21 6.60
CA GLN A 167 -17.79 7.53 6.70
C GLN A 167 -17.39 8.88 6.08
N GLN A 168 -18.34 9.74 5.74
CA GLN A 168 -18.18 11.17 5.40
C GLN A 168 -17.30 11.52 4.20
N ASN A 169 -17.01 10.67 3.26
CA ASN A 169 -16.28 11.01 2.01
C ASN A 169 -15.05 11.94 2.18
N ASN A 170 -14.41 11.92 3.35
CA ASN A 170 -13.21 12.67 3.64
C ASN A 170 -12.00 11.72 3.69
N TYR A 171 -11.03 11.98 2.84
CA TYR A 171 -9.80 11.22 2.78
C TYR A 171 -8.63 12.12 3.11
N TYR A 172 -7.69 11.61 3.89
CA TYR A 172 -6.51 12.35 4.31
C TYR A 172 -5.26 11.68 3.79
N PHE A 173 -4.27 12.48 3.44
CA PHE A 173 -3.00 11.97 2.94
C PHE A 173 -1.89 13.00 3.09
N TYR A 174 -0.66 12.51 3.18
CA TYR A 174 0.54 13.32 3.06
C TYR A 174 1.07 13.27 1.64
N THR A 175 1.68 14.38 1.20
CA THR A 175 2.54 14.41 0.01
C THR A 175 3.96 14.72 0.43
N GLY A 176 4.94 13.99 -0.13
CA GLY A 176 6.33 14.37 -0.12
C GLY A 176 6.71 15.09 -1.41
N SER A 177 7.85 15.76 -1.42
CA SER A 177 8.26 16.59 -2.55
C SER A 177 9.78 16.75 -2.70
N TYR A 178 10.21 17.37 -3.80
CA TYR A 178 11.59 17.85 -3.99
C TYR A 178 11.79 19.29 -3.49
N ALA A 179 11.02 19.72 -2.51
CA ALA A 179 11.19 21.02 -1.87
C ALA A 179 12.51 21.10 -1.10
N GLU A 180 13.11 22.26 -1.08
CA GLU A 180 14.28 22.55 -0.26
C GLU A 180 13.85 23.07 1.12
N LYS A 181 14.77 23.06 2.06
CA LYS A 181 14.50 23.56 3.42
C LYS A 181 13.97 25.01 3.40
N GLY A 182 12.85 25.22 4.07
CA GLY A 182 12.14 26.51 4.10
C GLY A 182 10.95 26.55 3.14
N GLU A 183 10.82 25.56 2.25
CA GLU A 183 9.66 25.38 1.38
C GLU A 183 8.74 24.27 1.93
N PRO A 184 7.45 24.22 1.57
CA PRO A 184 6.54 23.14 1.95
C PRO A 184 7.00 21.78 1.38
N GLY A 185 7.71 20.99 2.19
CA GLY A 185 8.29 19.70 1.79
C GLY A 185 7.33 18.55 1.95
N ILE A 186 6.68 18.47 3.13
CA ILE A 186 5.65 17.47 3.41
C ILE A 186 4.35 18.23 3.71
N CYS A 187 3.28 17.95 2.95
CA CYS A 187 1.99 18.61 3.12
C CYS A 187 0.92 17.60 3.52
N LEU A 188 0.07 17.96 4.49
CA LEU A 188 -1.13 17.20 4.85
C LEU A 188 -2.34 17.74 4.11
N TRP A 189 -3.09 16.84 3.49
CA TRP A 189 -4.22 17.15 2.64
C TRP A 189 -5.51 16.48 3.12
N LYS A 190 -6.64 17.12 2.81
CA LYS A 190 -7.98 16.55 2.92
C LYS A 190 -8.66 16.59 1.55
N LEU A 191 -9.02 15.42 1.03
CA LEU A 191 -9.92 15.28 -0.10
C LEU A 191 -11.34 15.05 0.45
N ASN A 192 -12.27 15.97 0.15
CA ASN A 192 -13.69 15.74 0.37
C ASN A 192 -14.34 15.33 -0.96
N ALA A 193 -14.64 14.05 -1.09
CA ALA A 193 -15.19 13.47 -2.32
C ALA A 193 -16.60 13.97 -2.63
N ARG A 194 -17.45 14.21 -1.60
CA ARG A 194 -18.81 14.69 -1.77
C ARG A 194 -18.88 16.11 -2.32
N ASN A 195 -17.99 16.98 -1.86
CA ASN A 195 -17.94 18.40 -2.26
C ASN A 195 -16.90 18.64 -3.36
N GLU A 196 -16.27 17.58 -3.87
CA GLU A 196 -15.21 17.65 -4.87
C GLU A 196 -14.12 18.67 -4.54
N ARG A 197 -13.68 18.69 -3.27
CA ARG A 197 -12.74 19.69 -2.78
C ARG A 197 -11.47 19.04 -2.23
N LEU A 198 -10.32 19.56 -2.65
CA LEU A 198 -8.99 19.25 -2.10
C LEU A 198 -8.48 20.45 -1.32
N SER A 199 -8.09 20.25 -0.06
CA SER A 199 -7.63 21.31 0.84
C SER A 199 -6.34 20.91 1.53
N MET A 200 -5.34 21.78 1.53
CA MET A 200 -4.13 21.63 2.34
C MET A 200 -4.44 22.04 3.79
N LEU A 201 -4.14 21.16 4.74
CA LEU A 201 -4.37 21.36 6.16
C LEU A 201 -3.14 21.92 6.88
N GLY A 202 -1.96 21.73 6.30
CA GLY A 202 -0.70 22.23 6.84
C GLY A 202 0.50 21.66 6.09
N ALA A 203 1.69 22.16 6.42
CA ALA A 203 2.93 21.74 5.79
C ALA A 203 4.11 21.73 6.78
N ASP A 204 5.06 20.82 6.55
CA ASP A 204 6.40 20.88 7.13
C ASP A 204 7.35 21.61 6.18
N THR A 205 8.21 22.46 6.77
CA THR A 205 9.22 23.23 6.03
C THR A 205 10.65 22.98 6.56
N GLN A 206 10.82 22.01 7.45
CA GLN A 206 12.12 21.73 8.08
C GLN A 206 12.94 20.70 7.30
N THR A 207 12.24 19.81 6.57
CA THR A 207 12.86 18.74 5.76
C THR A 207 13.44 19.28 4.45
N THR A 208 14.38 18.55 3.88
CA THR A 208 14.98 18.82 2.57
C THR A 208 14.71 17.61 1.66
N ARG A 209 14.07 17.86 0.53
CA ARG A 209 13.75 16.83 -0.49
C ARG A 209 13.14 15.56 0.11
N PRO A 210 12.07 15.67 0.89
CA PRO A 210 11.37 14.50 1.43
C PRO A 210 10.56 13.81 0.32
N SER A 211 11.25 13.23 -0.65
CA SER A 211 10.66 12.74 -1.90
C SER A 211 9.81 11.48 -1.73
N TRP A 212 9.93 10.78 -0.60
CA TRP A 212 9.09 9.67 -0.22
C TRP A 212 8.78 9.73 1.27
N VAL A 213 7.52 9.47 1.61
CA VAL A 213 7.06 9.40 3.00
C VAL A 213 6.27 8.11 3.22
N THR A 214 6.36 7.56 4.43
CA THR A 214 5.55 6.45 4.91
C THR A 214 5.11 6.71 6.33
N LEU A 215 3.95 6.16 6.73
CA LEU A 215 3.34 6.36 8.03
C LEU A 215 3.29 5.00 8.74
N ASN A 216 3.52 4.99 10.06
CA ASN A 216 3.27 3.78 10.84
C ASN A 216 1.77 3.45 10.91
N GLU A 217 1.42 2.23 11.33
CA GLU A 217 0.03 1.79 11.44
C GLU A 217 -0.80 2.67 12.39
N ARG A 218 -0.18 3.20 13.45
CA ARG A 218 -0.84 4.10 14.40
C ARG A 218 -1.09 5.51 13.86
N GLY A 219 -0.34 5.89 12.80
CA GLY A 219 -0.43 7.20 12.18
C GLY A 219 0.15 8.34 13.01
N ASP A 220 0.84 8.03 14.09
CA ASP A 220 1.48 9.01 14.97
C ASP A 220 2.94 9.31 14.60
N THR A 221 3.57 8.44 13.81
CA THR A 221 4.96 8.59 13.36
C THR A 221 5.06 8.47 11.84
N LEU A 222 5.57 9.53 11.23
CA LEU A 222 5.86 9.61 9.80
C LEU A 222 7.37 9.51 9.58
N TYR A 223 7.77 8.66 8.63
CA TYR A 223 9.15 8.58 8.17
C TYR A 223 9.26 9.18 6.78
N ALA A 224 10.32 9.94 6.53
CA ALA A 224 10.58 10.54 5.23
C ALA A 224 12.03 10.33 4.81
N VAL A 225 12.29 10.18 3.51
CA VAL A 225 13.66 10.21 2.99
C VAL A 225 14.17 11.65 2.93
N ARG A 226 15.49 11.79 2.96
CA ARG A 226 16.20 12.96 2.47
C ARG A 226 16.98 12.54 1.21
N GLU A 227 16.38 12.75 0.06
CA GLU A 227 16.96 12.33 -1.23
C GLU A 227 18.10 13.27 -1.62
N GLN A 228 19.33 12.83 -1.39
CA GLN A 228 20.53 13.63 -1.59
C GLN A 228 21.77 12.78 -1.88
N VAL A 229 22.70 13.33 -2.67
CA VAL A 229 24.05 12.83 -2.89
C VAL A 229 25.08 13.70 -2.15
N PRO A 230 26.22 13.17 -1.71
CA PRO A 230 26.67 11.78 -1.80
C PRO A 230 26.06 10.86 -0.73
N MET A 231 25.35 11.40 0.24
CA MET A 231 24.75 10.65 1.36
C MET A 231 23.36 11.20 1.64
N GLY A 232 22.36 10.35 1.52
CA GLY A 232 21.00 10.64 1.91
C GLY A 232 20.71 10.35 3.38
N GLY A 233 19.48 10.54 3.80
CA GLY A 233 19.05 10.33 5.18
C GLY A 233 17.61 9.86 5.27
N VAL A 234 17.23 9.51 6.50
CA VAL A 234 15.86 9.19 6.90
C VAL A 234 15.49 10.08 8.07
N TYR A 235 14.36 10.75 7.95
CA TYR A 235 13.72 11.52 9.01
C TYR A 235 12.70 10.66 9.75
N GLU A 236 12.65 10.82 11.06
CA GLU A 236 11.54 10.40 11.91
C GLU A 236 10.83 11.65 12.39
N MET A 237 9.52 11.71 12.20
CA MET A 237 8.70 12.87 12.51
C MET A 237 7.45 12.43 13.27
N LYS A 238 7.12 13.14 14.34
CA LYS A 238 5.89 12.94 15.10
C LYS A 238 4.77 13.76 14.48
N ALA A 239 3.63 13.13 14.22
CA ALA A 239 2.43 13.85 13.83
C ALA A 239 1.88 14.67 15.01
N LEU A 240 1.80 16.01 14.86
CA LEU A 240 1.36 16.93 15.90
C LEU A 240 -0.16 17.11 15.95
N ARG A 241 -0.87 16.69 14.91
CA ARG A 241 -2.32 16.77 14.81
C ARG A 241 -2.90 15.39 14.87
N SER A 242 -3.31 14.98 16.07
CA SER A 242 -4.41 14.03 16.18
C SER A 242 -5.71 14.78 15.88
N VAL A 243 -6.60 14.20 15.12
CA VAL A 243 -7.88 14.79 14.73
C VAL A 243 -8.88 14.85 15.89
N GLU A 244 -8.44 14.63 17.12
CA GLU A 244 -9.26 14.76 18.34
C GLU A 244 -9.88 16.15 18.53
N ASN A 245 -9.42 17.17 17.78
CA ASN A 245 -10.03 18.49 17.80
C ASN A 245 -10.41 18.95 16.38
N PRO A 246 -11.68 18.70 15.94
CA PRO A 246 -12.17 19.15 14.63
C PRO A 246 -12.05 20.67 14.41
N GLU A 247 -11.96 21.47 15.46
CA GLU A 247 -11.77 22.94 15.34
C GLU A 247 -10.38 23.32 14.84
N LEU A 248 -9.36 22.47 15.08
CA LEU A 248 -8.01 22.68 14.54
C LEU A 248 -7.90 22.31 13.04
N LEU A 249 -8.90 21.63 12.48
CA LEU A 249 -8.97 21.27 11.05
C LEU A 249 -9.72 22.31 10.22
N ARG A 250 -10.26 23.35 10.82
CA ARG A 250 -10.80 24.48 10.06
C ARG A 250 -9.64 25.23 9.42
N PRO A 251 -9.71 25.54 8.10
CA PRO A 251 -8.81 26.53 7.52
C PRO A 251 -8.90 27.78 8.39
N ALA A 252 -7.78 28.44 8.66
CA ALA A 252 -7.82 29.76 9.29
C ALA A 252 -8.79 30.61 8.45
N GLU A 253 -9.94 30.95 9.03
CA GLU A 253 -10.88 31.85 8.37
C GLU A 253 -10.08 33.12 8.07
N SER A 254 -9.94 33.44 6.80
CA SER A 254 -9.42 34.74 6.40
C SER A 254 -10.26 35.76 7.13
N SER A 255 -9.66 36.46 8.10
CA SER A 255 -10.28 37.61 8.74
C SER A 255 -10.62 38.57 7.60
N GLU A 256 -11.89 38.66 7.25
CA GLU A 256 -12.38 39.74 6.40
C GLU A 256 -12.01 41.06 7.08
N PRO A 257 -11.39 42.01 6.40
CA PRO A 257 -11.16 43.33 6.98
C PRO A 257 -12.54 43.91 7.30
N GLN A 258 -12.74 44.24 8.58
CA GLN A 258 -13.85 45.05 8.99
C GLN A 258 -13.82 46.34 8.18
N GLU A 259 -14.73 46.52 7.27
CA GLU A 259 -15.01 47.82 6.64
C GLU A 259 -15.48 48.78 7.73
N SER A 260 -14.57 49.70 8.13
CA SER A 260 -14.96 50.92 8.80
C SER A 260 -15.64 51.82 7.76
N ALA A 261 -16.94 51.98 7.91
CA ALA A 261 -17.70 52.99 7.18
C ALA A 261 -17.15 54.39 7.52
N GLU A 262 -16.60 55.07 6.54
CA GLU A 262 -16.81 56.52 6.41
C GLU A 262 -16.29 57.10 5.09
N SER A 263 -17.18 57.89 4.49
CA SER A 263 -16.98 58.98 3.52
C SER A 263 -16.82 58.63 2.03
N SER A 264 -17.95 58.82 1.37
CA SER A 264 -18.15 59.21 -0.02
C SER A 264 -17.37 60.46 -0.41
N GLU A 265 -16.75 60.47 -1.61
CA GLU A 265 -16.89 61.56 -2.59
C GLU A 265 -16.12 61.24 -3.90
N LEU A 266 -16.90 61.29 -4.96
CA LEU A 266 -16.66 61.67 -6.36
C LEU A 266 -15.21 61.79 -6.91
N LEU A 267 -14.95 61.16 -8.07
CA LEU A 267 -14.76 61.86 -9.36
C LEU A 267 -14.42 60.93 -10.55
N GLN A 268 -15.29 60.95 -11.52
CA GLN A 268 -15.19 60.94 -12.99
C GLN A 268 -13.96 60.32 -13.73
N GLU A 269 -14.39 59.48 -14.67
CA GLU A 269 -13.93 59.14 -16.03
C GLU A 269 -12.67 59.79 -16.60
N THR A 270 -11.75 58.95 -17.15
CA THR A 270 -11.23 59.19 -18.52
C THR A 270 -10.77 57.86 -19.15
N ALA A 271 -11.27 57.67 -20.37
CA ALA A 271 -10.90 56.56 -21.25
C ALA A 271 -9.52 56.75 -21.88
N GLY A 272 -8.72 55.72 -21.97
CA GLY A 272 -7.48 55.67 -22.75
C GLY A 272 -7.19 54.26 -23.25
N GLN A 273 -7.04 54.14 -24.56
CA GLN A 273 -6.84 52.91 -25.34
C GLN A 273 -5.47 52.23 -25.12
N PRO A 274 -5.27 50.99 -25.59
CA PRO A 274 -4.21 50.09 -25.13
C PRO A 274 -2.90 50.25 -25.88
N GLN A 275 -1.78 50.12 -25.14
CA GLN A 275 -0.45 49.90 -25.72
C GLN A 275 0.02 48.49 -25.44
N GLU A 276 0.46 47.81 -26.51
CA GLU A 276 1.16 46.53 -26.49
C GLU A 276 2.42 46.59 -25.63
N ALA A 277 2.53 45.69 -24.67
CA ALA A 277 3.76 45.47 -23.90
C ALA A 277 4.26 44.03 -24.12
N LYS A 278 5.52 43.97 -24.45
CA LYS A 278 6.33 42.78 -24.71
C LYS A 278 6.33 41.82 -23.53
N LYS A 279 6.14 40.53 -23.82
CA LYS A 279 6.34 39.41 -22.89
C LYS A 279 7.83 39.30 -22.50
N GLU A 280 8.17 39.74 -21.31
CA GLU A 280 9.33 39.22 -20.57
C GLU A 280 8.89 38.01 -19.74
N ALA A 281 9.77 36.99 -19.72
CA ALA A 281 9.55 35.77 -18.96
C ALA A 281 9.49 36.11 -17.46
N GLY A 282 8.29 36.10 -16.91
CA GLY A 282 8.02 36.39 -15.51
C GLY A 282 7.90 35.09 -14.70
N THR A 283 8.75 34.98 -13.72
CA THR A 283 8.63 34.13 -12.54
C THR A 283 7.20 34.13 -12.00
N SER A 284 6.68 32.94 -11.70
CA SER A 284 5.35 32.73 -11.13
C SER A 284 5.13 33.56 -9.86
N PRO A 285 4.03 34.28 -9.73
CA PRO A 285 3.78 35.05 -8.53
C PRO A 285 3.00 34.23 -7.49
N GLY A 286 3.56 34.09 -6.29
CA GLY A 286 2.74 34.22 -5.09
C GLY A 286 2.12 33.00 -4.46
N ILE A 287 2.85 31.85 -4.29
CA ILE A 287 2.38 30.77 -3.39
C ILE A 287 2.91 30.90 -1.95
N ALA A 288 3.85 31.78 -1.65
CA ALA A 288 4.71 31.64 -0.47
C ALA A 288 4.62 32.76 0.58
N LYS A 289 3.63 33.63 0.63
CA LYS A 289 3.75 34.77 1.59
C LYS A 289 2.73 34.89 2.72
N ASP A 290 1.63 34.16 2.74
CA ASP A 290 0.60 34.33 3.78
C ASP A 290 0.12 33.06 4.50
N MET A 291 0.83 31.93 4.38
CA MET A 291 0.46 30.71 5.11
C MET A 291 1.52 30.36 6.16
N ALA A 292 1.53 31.03 7.29
CA ALA A 292 2.06 30.46 8.53
C ALA A 292 1.09 29.37 9.01
N ALA A 293 0.97 28.26 8.24
CA ALA A 293 0.21 27.11 8.67
C ALA A 293 0.87 26.57 9.96
N ALA A 294 0.05 26.26 10.96
CA ALA A 294 0.55 25.63 12.17
C ALA A 294 1.35 24.36 11.81
N PRO A 295 2.46 24.07 12.49
CA PRO A 295 3.25 22.89 12.18
C PRO A 295 2.40 21.64 12.33
N ILE A 296 2.50 20.74 11.37
CA ILE A 296 1.78 19.46 11.34
C ILE A 296 2.64 18.30 11.82
N LEU A 297 3.95 18.47 11.78
CA LEU A 297 4.95 17.47 12.13
C LEU A 297 6.02 18.09 13.02
N GLU A 298 6.56 17.29 13.92
CA GLU A 298 7.72 17.62 14.75
C GLU A 298 8.88 16.69 14.38
N MET A 299 10.03 17.25 14.02
CA MET A 299 11.24 16.47 13.75
C MET A 299 11.74 15.83 15.04
N VAL A 300 11.71 14.50 15.10
CA VAL A 300 12.22 13.72 16.24
C VAL A 300 13.68 13.36 16.03
N LYS A 301 14.00 12.81 14.86
CA LYS A 301 15.33 12.28 14.55
C LYS A 301 15.66 12.34 13.07
N GLU A 302 16.94 12.46 12.76
CA GLU A 302 17.48 12.28 11.42
C GLU A 302 18.64 11.27 11.50
N MET A 303 18.69 10.31 10.57
CA MET A 303 19.77 9.34 10.47
C MET A 303 20.26 9.22 9.02
N PRO A 304 21.59 9.03 8.80
CA PRO A 304 22.09 8.77 7.46
C PRO A 304 21.59 7.41 6.93
N SER A 305 21.09 7.37 5.69
CA SER A 305 20.64 6.13 5.06
C SER A 305 21.80 5.16 4.77
N GLY A 306 23.04 5.65 4.75
CA GLY A 306 24.22 4.87 4.39
C GLY A 306 24.46 4.78 2.90
N GLY A 307 23.57 5.31 2.08
CA GLY A 307 23.66 5.37 0.63
C GLY A 307 23.29 6.74 0.07
N ALA A 308 23.37 6.87 -1.24
CA ALA A 308 23.02 8.07 -1.98
C ALA A 308 21.64 7.93 -2.62
N ASP A 309 20.89 9.04 -2.63
CA ASP A 309 19.53 9.17 -3.17
C ASP A 309 18.56 8.11 -2.63
N PRO A 310 18.28 8.07 -1.30
CA PRO A 310 17.19 7.27 -0.80
C PRO A 310 15.87 7.76 -1.41
N CYS A 311 15.14 6.86 -2.08
CA CYS A 311 13.97 7.23 -2.88
C CYS A 311 12.68 6.46 -2.52
N HIS A 312 12.78 5.50 -1.61
CA HIS A 312 11.63 4.71 -1.14
C HIS A 312 11.84 4.26 0.31
N LEU A 313 10.74 4.19 1.05
CA LEU A 313 10.66 3.65 2.41
C LEU A 313 9.53 2.64 2.50
N SER A 314 9.74 1.57 3.26
CA SER A 314 8.71 0.62 3.65
C SER A 314 8.93 0.15 5.09
N LEU A 315 7.83 -0.16 5.78
CA LEU A 315 7.85 -0.86 7.06
C LEU A 315 7.66 -2.35 6.81
N ASP A 316 8.24 -3.19 7.66
CA ASP A 316 7.87 -4.60 7.70
C ASP A 316 6.47 -4.77 8.33
N GLY A 317 5.84 -5.92 8.12
CA GLY A 317 4.49 -6.19 8.61
C GLY A 317 4.33 -6.19 10.14
N ARG A 318 5.43 -6.20 10.88
CA ARG A 318 5.47 -6.12 12.35
C ARG A 318 5.85 -4.75 12.87
N GLU A 319 6.23 -3.83 11.98
CA GLU A 319 6.80 -2.51 12.31
C GLU A 319 8.03 -2.58 13.23
N ASN A 320 8.85 -3.62 13.09
CA ASN A 320 10.13 -3.75 13.77
C ASN A 320 11.28 -3.12 13.00
N PHE A 321 11.09 -2.94 11.69
CA PHE A 321 12.10 -2.42 10.79
C PHE A 321 11.53 -1.41 9.80
N LEU A 322 12.36 -0.40 9.51
CA LEU A 322 12.17 0.51 8.39
C LEU A 322 13.25 0.22 7.34
N MET A 323 12.85 -0.10 6.13
CA MET A 323 13.74 -0.29 4.98
C MET A 323 13.79 0.96 4.13
N THR A 324 14.97 1.29 3.59
CA THR A 324 15.11 2.36 2.60
C THR A 324 15.91 1.91 1.39
N ALA A 325 15.36 2.16 0.20
CA ALA A 325 16.03 1.94 -1.07
C ALA A 325 16.88 3.16 -1.44
N ASN A 326 18.20 2.97 -1.56
CA ASN A 326 19.14 4.00 -1.99
C ASN A 326 19.44 3.82 -3.48
N TYR A 327 18.88 4.67 -4.32
CA TYR A 327 18.91 4.54 -5.78
C TYR A 327 20.32 4.59 -6.34
N THR A 328 21.03 5.69 -6.14
CA THR A 328 22.37 5.91 -6.72
C THR A 328 23.42 4.94 -6.17
N SER A 329 23.25 4.50 -4.91
CA SER A 329 24.15 3.49 -4.32
C SER A 329 23.79 2.05 -4.67
N GLY A 330 22.59 1.77 -5.18
CA GLY A 330 22.12 0.43 -5.49
C GLY A 330 22.05 -0.47 -4.27
N SER A 331 21.50 0.03 -3.15
CA SER A 331 21.52 -0.67 -1.87
C SER A 331 20.21 -0.50 -1.08
N LEU A 332 19.96 -1.45 -0.17
CA LEU A 332 18.95 -1.34 0.88
C LEU A 332 19.62 -1.09 2.22
N ALA A 333 19.08 -0.17 3.01
CA ALA A 333 19.44 -0.05 4.42
C ALA A 333 18.23 -0.42 5.29
N VAL A 334 18.51 -1.08 6.42
CA VAL A 334 17.51 -1.54 7.39
C VAL A 334 17.76 -0.85 8.71
N PHE A 335 16.74 -0.22 9.24
CA PHE A 335 16.76 0.44 10.56
C PHE A 335 15.87 -0.34 11.51
N ALA A 336 16.37 -0.64 12.70
CA ALA A 336 15.54 -1.18 13.77
C ALA A 336 14.62 -0.10 14.32
N LEU A 337 13.40 -0.49 14.65
CA LEU A 337 12.42 0.34 15.36
C LEU A 337 12.19 -0.23 16.77
N ASP A 338 11.88 0.63 17.73
CA ASP A 338 11.40 0.17 19.03
C ASP A 338 9.88 -0.06 19.02
N GLU A 339 9.34 -0.52 20.14
CA GLU A 339 7.89 -0.80 20.28
C GLU A 339 7.00 0.42 20.07
N GLN A 340 7.56 1.63 20.15
CA GLN A 340 6.89 2.90 19.93
C GLN A 340 7.03 3.39 18.49
N GLY A 341 7.84 2.68 17.65
CA GLY A 341 8.11 3.06 16.26
C GLY A 341 9.26 4.05 16.10
N HIS A 342 10.06 4.31 17.17
CA HIS A 342 11.20 5.22 17.05
C HIS A 342 12.40 4.54 16.39
N LEU A 343 13.05 5.27 15.47
CA LEU A 343 14.28 4.83 14.82
C LEU A 343 15.38 4.56 15.85
N GLN A 344 15.96 3.37 15.80
CA GLN A 344 17.11 2.97 16.62
C GLN A 344 18.40 3.06 15.81
N GLU A 345 19.12 1.97 15.62
CA GLU A 345 20.30 1.89 14.77
C GLU A 345 19.97 1.42 13.35
N ARG A 346 20.82 1.76 12.39
CA ARG A 346 20.85 1.04 11.14
C ARG A 346 21.50 -0.32 11.41
N CYS A 347 20.68 -1.38 11.41
CA CYS A 347 21.09 -2.72 11.80
C CYS A 347 21.64 -3.53 10.62
N ASP A 348 21.25 -3.21 9.38
CA ASP A 348 21.76 -3.90 8.19
C ASP A 348 21.92 -2.97 6.99
N PHE A 349 22.75 -3.42 6.03
CA PHE A 349 22.99 -2.73 4.77
C PHE A 349 23.28 -3.75 3.66
N HIS A 350 22.32 -3.93 2.79
CA HIS A 350 22.38 -4.92 1.72
C HIS A 350 22.72 -4.26 0.37
N GLN A 351 23.93 -4.51 -0.12
CA GLN A 351 24.39 -4.03 -1.42
C GLN A 351 23.95 -4.99 -2.54
N HIS A 352 23.17 -4.52 -3.49
CA HIS A 352 22.86 -5.32 -4.67
C HIS A 352 24.11 -5.51 -5.54
N THR A 353 24.29 -6.72 -6.00
CA THR A 353 25.41 -7.10 -6.88
C THR A 353 24.89 -7.95 -8.03
N PRO A 354 25.44 -7.82 -9.23
CA PRO A 354 25.12 -8.72 -10.33
C PRO A 354 25.37 -10.17 -9.92
N ARG A 355 24.52 -11.10 -10.32
CA ARG A 355 24.74 -12.53 -10.08
C ARG A 355 26.11 -12.90 -10.65
N ARG A 356 27.02 -13.40 -9.79
CA ARG A 356 28.26 -14.02 -10.26
C ARG A 356 27.88 -15.25 -11.07
N THR A 357 28.05 -15.18 -12.38
CA THR A 357 28.14 -16.40 -13.18
C THR A 357 29.42 -17.07 -12.77
N ASP A 358 29.35 -18.23 -12.10
CA ASP A 358 30.52 -19.09 -11.83
C ASP A 358 31.07 -19.69 -13.12
N GLU A 359 31.55 -18.81 -13.98
CA GLU A 359 32.41 -19.15 -15.13
C GLU A 359 33.71 -18.37 -15.00
N THR A 360 34.45 -18.71 -13.94
CA THR A 360 35.88 -18.44 -13.90
C THR A 360 36.61 -19.47 -14.75
N GLN A 361 36.60 -19.24 -16.05
CA GLN A 361 37.72 -19.54 -16.94
C GLN A 361 37.34 -19.02 -18.33
N GLU A 362 37.63 -17.75 -18.56
CA GLU A 362 38.16 -17.21 -19.84
C GLU A 362 38.09 -15.69 -19.77
N GLN A 363 39.19 -15.07 -19.37
CA GLN A 363 39.44 -13.68 -19.61
C GLN A 363 39.42 -13.49 -21.13
N GLY A 364 38.39 -12.86 -21.67
CA GLY A 364 38.44 -12.46 -23.06
C GLY A 364 37.13 -12.31 -23.83
N ASN A 365 35.92 -12.52 -23.28
CA ASN A 365 34.71 -12.41 -24.14
C ASN A 365 33.41 -12.03 -23.45
N SER A 366 33.42 -11.19 -22.40
CA SER A 366 32.21 -10.78 -21.70
C SER A 366 31.26 -9.88 -22.51
N GLN A 367 31.73 -9.28 -23.62
CA GLN A 367 30.88 -8.51 -24.53
C GLN A 367 30.20 -9.35 -25.62
N GLN A 368 30.68 -10.56 -25.91
CA GLN A 368 30.06 -11.41 -26.93
C GLN A 368 28.94 -12.32 -26.40
N SER A 369 28.99 -12.75 -25.14
CA SER A 369 27.91 -13.55 -24.54
C SER A 369 26.64 -12.73 -24.26
N ARG A 370 26.74 -11.42 -23.92
CA ARG A 370 25.57 -10.50 -23.88
C ARG A 370 24.94 -10.27 -25.25
N LYS A 371 25.75 -10.27 -26.37
CA LYS A 371 25.22 -10.13 -27.73
C LYS A 371 24.44 -11.34 -28.24
N ALA A 372 24.67 -12.53 -27.74
CA ALA A 372 24.03 -13.75 -28.26
C ALA A 372 22.59 -13.98 -27.71
N LYS A 373 22.22 -13.45 -26.54
CA LYS A 373 20.86 -13.56 -26.00
C LYS A 373 19.88 -12.48 -26.49
N ASN A 374 20.36 -11.42 -27.11
CA ASN A 374 19.56 -10.27 -27.55
C ASN A 374 18.99 -10.41 -28.99
N GLN A 375 18.97 -11.62 -29.57
CA GLN A 375 18.60 -11.79 -31.00
C GLN A 375 17.13 -12.14 -31.25
N GLN A 376 16.25 -12.22 -30.25
CA GLN A 376 14.82 -12.48 -30.48
C GLN A 376 13.96 -11.34 -29.92
N GLY A 377 13.81 -10.26 -30.70
CA GLY A 377 12.62 -9.40 -30.62
C GLY A 377 12.54 -8.35 -29.52
N ASN A 378 13.51 -8.21 -28.60
CA ASN A 378 13.49 -7.13 -27.61
C ASN A 378 13.84 -5.77 -28.27
N PRO A 379 12.91 -4.79 -28.36
CA PRO A 379 13.16 -3.49 -28.94
C PRO A 379 13.98 -2.56 -28.00
N PHE A 380 14.10 -2.92 -26.71
CA PHE A 380 14.79 -2.11 -25.71
C PHE A 380 16.26 -2.48 -25.61
N LYS A 381 17.07 -1.52 -25.18
CA LYS A 381 18.51 -1.67 -24.98
C LYS A 381 18.87 -1.20 -23.59
N VAL A 382 19.91 -1.80 -23.00
CA VAL A 382 20.50 -1.30 -21.75
C VAL A 382 20.80 0.20 -21.88
N ASN A 383 20.30 0.98 -20.93
CA ASN A 383 20.53 2.42 -20.87
C ASN A 383 21.87 2.69 -20.17
N PRO A 384 22.92 3.15 -20.87
CA PRO A 384 24.24 3.29 -20.29
C PRO A 384 24.37 4.37 -19.22
N LEU A 385 23.37 5.26 -19.08
CA LEU A 385 23.33 6.33 -18.07
C LEU A 385 22.45 5.99 -16.87
N ARG A 386 21.64 4.95 -16.99
CA ARG A 386 20.66 4.56 -15.96
C ARG A 386 20.83 3.10 -15.51
N GLN A 387 21.74 2.35 -16.16
CA GLN A 387 22.00 0.94 -15.91
C GLN A 387 23.51 0.65 -15.94
N GLU A 388 24.33 1.61 -15.52
CA GLU A 388 25.78 1.46 -15.37
C GLU A 388 26.16 0.61 -14.14
N GLY A 389 25.25 0.47 -13.21
CA GLY A 389 25.39 -0.29 -11.97
C GLY A 389 24.03 -0.61 -11.35
N PRO A 390 24.00 -1.18 -10.15
CA PRO A 390 22.75 -1.40 -9.43
C PRO A 390 22.09 -0.08 -9.01
N HIS A 391 20.77 -0.01 -9.15
CA HIS A 391 19.92 1.12 -8.78
C HIS A 391 18.64 0.61 -8.09
N VAL A 392 18.69 0.47 -6.77
CA VAL A 392 17.53 -0.01 -6.00
C VAL A 392 16.50 1.10 -5.87
N HIS A 393 15.28 0.83 -6.34
CA HIS A 393 14.23 1.87 -6.37
C HIS A 393 13.06 1.62 -5.43
N PHE A 394 12.84 0.39 -5.01
CA PHE A 394 11.67 0.01 -4.22
C PHE A 394 11.99 -1.16 -3.32
N SER A 395 11.35 -1.23 -2.17
CA SER A 395 11.30 -2.42 -1.31
C SER A 395 9.95 -2.50 -0.62
N GLU A 396 9.41 -3.72 -0.49
CA GLU A 396 8.17 -3.99 0.23
C GLU A 396 8.17 -5.44 0.70
N GLU A 397 7.72 -5.67 1.95
CA GLU A 397 7.47 -7.01 2.44
C GLU A 397 6.13 -7.49 1.93
N ALA A 398 6.14 -8.67 1.31
CA ALA A 398 4.92 -9.32 0.87
C ALA A 398 5.08 -10.83 0.98
N GLY A 399 4.12 -11.48 1.64
CA GLY A 399 4.27 -12.86 2.10
C GLY A 399 5.41 -12.98 3.13
N GLU A 400 6.28 -13.96 2.96
CA GLU A 400 7.44 -14.20 3.84
C GLU A 400 8.72 -13.48 3.37
N LEU A 401 8.63 -12.68 2.29
CA LEU A 401 9.79 -12.09 1.64
C LEU A 401 9.73 -10.57 1.60
N LEU A 402 10.87 -9.94 1.78
CA LEU A 402 11.12 -8.57 1.38
C LEU A 402 11.54 -8.56 -0.10
N TRP A 403 10.72 -7.96 -0.92
CA TRP A 403 10.99 -7.81 -2.35
C TRP A 403 11.63 -6.45 -2.63
N SER A 404 12.58 -6.40 -3.54
CA SER A 404 13.20 -5.14 -3.97
C SER A 404 13.47 -5.14 -5.47
N THR A 405 13.25 -3.99 -6.11
CA THR A 405 13.54 -3.79 -7.52
C THR A 405 14.91 -3.17 -7.72
N ASP A 406 15.64 -3.63 -8.72
CA ASP A 406 16.88 -3.00 -9.16
C ASP A 406 16.79 -2.62 -10.64
N LEU A 407 16.59 -1.33 -10.89
CA LEU A 407 16.45 -0.76 -12.22
C LEU A 407 17.71 -0.98 -13.08
N GLY A 408 18.88 -0.86 -12.44
CA GLY A 408 20.17 -0.97 -13.12
C GLY A 408 20.52 -2.38 -13.55
N LEU A 409 20.04 -3.39 -12.80
CA LEU A 409 20.33 -4.80 -13.05
C LEU A 409 19.23 -5.51 -13.86
N ASP A 410 18.11 -4.85 -14.15
CA ASP A 410 16.91 -5.49 -14.73
C ASP A 410 16.43 -6.70 -13.91
N GLN A 411 16.45 -6.59 -12.56
CA GLN A 411 16.14 -7.69 -11.65
C GLN A 411 15.23 -7.24 -10.50
N VAL A 412 14.46 -8.20 -9.99
CA VAL A 412 13.78 -8.12 -8.70
C VAL A 412 14.40 -9.17 -7.78
N PHE A 413 14.65 -8.79 -6.54
CA PHE A 413 15.30 -9.60 -5.52
C PHE A 413 14.32 -9.96 -4.42
N GLY A 414 14.31 -11.23 -3.98
CA GLY A 414 13.62 -11.70 -2.78
C GLY A 414 14.61 -11.96 -1.65
N CYS A 415 14.43 -11.29 -0.51
CA CYS A 415 15.21 -11.50 0.71
C CYS A 415 14.28 -11.92 1.84
N GLN A 416 14.79 -12.68 2.81
CA GLN A 416 14.09 -12.99 4.05
C GLN A 416 14.55 -12.03 5.15
N ILE A 417 13.61 -11.58 5.99
CA ILE A 417 13.91 -10.77 7.17
C ILE A 417 14.23 -11.72 8.34
N ASP A 418 15.46 -11.66 8.84
CA ASP A 418 15.86 -12.35 10.08
C ASP A 418 15.63 -11.41 11.26
N TYR A 419 14.52 -11.59 11.96
CA TYR A 419 14.12 -10.76 13.09
C TYR A 419 15.02 -10.90 14.30
N GLU A 420 15.68 -12.06 14.50
CA GLU A 420 16.59 -12.29 15.62
C GLU A 420 17.95 -11.63 15.40
N GLN A 421 18.51 -11.78 14.20
CA GLN A 421 19.81 -11.21 13.85
C GLN A 421 19.68 -9.77 13.31
N LYS A 422 18.46 -9.27 13.13
CA LYS A 422 18.14 -7.93 12.59
C LYS A 422 18.82 -7.65 11.26
N LYS A 423 18.69 -8.57 10.31
CA LYS A 423 19.34 -8.47 9.00
C LYS A 423 18.50 -9.09 7.88
N LEU A 424 18.83 -8.75 6.64
CA LEU A 424 18.31 -9.39 5.45
C LEU A 424 19.18 -10.60 5.07
N THR A 425 18.52 -11.70 4.71
CA THR A 425 19.17 -12.90 4.17
C THR A 425 18.75 -13.07 2.72
N ASP A 426 19.72 -13.13 1.81
CA ASP A 426 19.46 -13.37 0.40
C ASP A 426 18.99 -14.80 0.17
N THR A 427 17.77 -14.97 -0.34
CA THR A 427 17.18 -16.27 -0.64
C THR A 427 17.64 -16.88 -1.97
N GLY A 428 18.30 -16.08 -2.81
CA GLY A 428 18.63 -16.45 -4.18
C GLY A 428 17.46 -16.29 -5.18
N ILE A 429 16.25 -15.94 -4.72
CA ILE A 429 15.10 -15.67 -5.59
C ILE A 429 15.38 -14.42 -6.42
N ARG A 430 15.22 -14.54 -7.75
CA ARG A 430 15.43 -13.47 -8.72
C ARG A 430 14.40 -13.53 -9.82
N LEU A 431 13.65 -12.43 -10.01
CA LEU A 431 12.86 -12.26 -11.22
C LEU A 431 13.72 -11.52 -12.24
N GLN A 432 14.11 -12.19 -13.30
CA GLN A 432 14.93 -11.60 -14.35
C GLN A 432 14.04 -11.00 -15.42
N LEU A 433 14.21 -9.71 -15.68
CA LEU A 433 13.55 -8.98 -16.76
C LEU A 433 14.44 -8.93 -18.00
N PRO A 434 13.85 -8.66 -19.18
CA PRO A 434 14.65 -8.40 -20.39
C PRO A 434 15.53 -7.14 -20.24
N ASP A 435 16.68 -7.14 -20.90
CA ASP A 435 17.64 -6.03 -20.86
C ASP A 435 16.97 -4.69 -21.24
N GLY A 436 17.19 -3.64 -20.46
CA GLY A 436 16.68 -2.29 -20.71
C GLY A 436 15.26 -2.03 -20.23
N TYR A 437 14.68 -2.93 -19.46
CA TYR A 437 13.33 -2.75 -18.91
C TYR A 437 13.31 -1.82 -17.70
N GLY A 438 14.26 -1.92 -16.79
CA GLY A 438 14.41 -1.08 -15.61
C GLY A 438 13.24 -1.20 -14.63
N PRO A 439 13.13 -2.30 -13.85
CA PRO A 439 12.07 -2.46 -12.86
C PRO A 439 12.13 -1.38 -11.80
N ARG A 440 10.96 -0.82 -11.47
CA ARG A 440 10.86 0.33 -10.57
C ARG A 440 10.00 0.06 -9.34
N HIS A 441 8.75 -0.32 -9.52
CA HIS A 441 7.78 -0.63 -8.45
C HIS A 441 7.13 -1.98 -8.69
N LEU A 442 6.60 -2.57 -7.62
CA LEU A 442 5.86 -3.83 -7.63
C LEU A 442 4.43 -3.62 -7.18
N ALA A 443 3.57 -4.56 -7.56
CA ALA A 443 2.27 -4.77 -6.95
C ALA A 443 2.01 -6.27 -6.89
N PHE A 444 1.37 -6.73 -5.82
CA PHE A 444 1.17 -8.14 -5.54
C PHE A 444 -0.31 -8.46 -5.58
N TRP A 445 -0.68 -9.48 -6.35
CA TRP A 445 -2.06 -9.93 -6.45
C TRP A 445 -2.14 -11.35 -5.90
N HIS A 446 -3.05 -11.55 -4.95
CA HIS A 446 -3.17 -12.66 -4.01
C HIS A 446 -2.20 -12.58 -2.82
N GLU A 447 -2.67 -13.06 -1.67
CA GLU A 447 -1.90 -13.07 -0.41
C GLU A 447 -0.73 -14.05 -0.46
N ASP A 448 -0.85 -15.14 -1.23
CA ASP A 448 0.17 -16.14 -1.48
C ASP A 448 1.26 -15.69 -2.46
N MET A 449 1.17 -14.46 -2.98
CA MET A 449 2.14 -13.89 -3.92
C MET A 449 2.22 -14.64 -5.25
N ALA A 450 1.18 -15.39 -5.60
CA ALA A 450 1.15 -16.18 -6.83
C ALA A 450 1.34 -15.34 -8.11
N VAL A 451 0.98 -14.03 -8.05
CA VAL A 451 1.17 -13.11 -9.19
C VAL A 451 1.84 -11.81 -8.75
N ILE A 452 2.95 -11.48 -9.40
CA ILE A 452 3.74 -10.26 -9.15
C ILE A 452 3.73 -9.38 -10.41
N TYR A 453 3.24 -8.16 -10.29
CA TYR A 453 3.29 -7.15 -11.35
C TYR A 453 4.51 -6.27 -11.16
N VAL A 454 5.40 -6.30 -12.14
CA VAL A 454 6.63 -5.51 -12.15
C VAL A 454 6.49 -4.35 -13.12
N LEU A 455 6.37 -3.14 -12.60
CA LEU A 455 6.38 -1.93 -13.42
C LEU A 455 7.81 -1.55 -13.80
N CYS A 456 8.06 -1.48 -15.10
CA CYS A 456 9.36 -1.18 -15.68
C CYS A 456 9.43 0.27 -16.16
N GLU A 457 10.29 1.07 -15.53
CA GLU A 457 10.42 2.51 -15.78
C GLU A 457 10.87 2.81 -17.20
N LEU A 458 11.97 2.16 -17.66
CA LEU A 458 12.65 2.53 -18.89
C LEU A 458 11.91 2.04 -20.13
N SER A 459 11.20 0.93 -20.04
CA SER A 459 10.46 0.34 -21.15
C SER A 459 8.99 0.74 -21.19
N ASN A 460 8.43 1.37 -20.14
CA ASN A 460 7.01 1.64 -19.98
C ASN A 460 6.14 0.37 -20.13
N ARG A 461 6.53 -0.69 -19.42
CA ARG A 461 5.85 -1.98 -19.48
C ARG A 461 5.54 -2.50 -18.09
N ILE A 462 4.52 -3.34 -18.02
CA ILE A 462 4.24 -4.18 -16.87
C ILE A 462 4.57 -5.62 -17.29
N VAL A 463 5.47 -6.26 -16.55
CA VAL A 463 5.76 -7.68 -16.69
C VAL A 463 5.06 -8.43 -15.58
N VAL A 464 4.21 -9.38 -15.94
CA VAL A 464 3.44 -10.20 -15.01
C VAL A 464 4.19 -11.49 -14.79
N PHE A 465 4.57 -11.76 -13.54
CA PHE A 465 5.16 -13.03 -13.11
C PHE A 465 4.14 -13.83 -12.34
N ALA A 466 4.12 -15.15 -12.56
CA ALA A 466 3.42 -16.08 -11.70
C ALA A 466 4.36 -17.16 -11.20
N GLU A 467 4.10 -17.60 -9.99
CA GLU A 467 4.75 -18.76 -9.43
C GLU A 467 4.38 -20.02 -10.23
N LYS A 468 5.35 -20.88 -10.48
CA LYS A 468 5.08 -22.18 -11.10
C LYS A 468 4.52 -23.12 -10.04
N VAL A 469 3.27 -23.50 -10.19
CA VAL A 469 2.71 -24.63 -9.46
C VAL A 469 3.50 -25.89 -9.88
N GLN A 470 4.16 -26.54 -8.93
CA GLN A 470 4.74 -27.85 -9.20
C GLN A 470 3.57 -28.82 -9.41
N GLU A 471 3.38 -29.31 -10.63
CA GLU A 471 2.47 -30.43 -10.84
C GLU A 471 3.04 -31.63 -10.06
N ASP A 472 2.36 -32.03 -8.99
CA ASP A 472 2.64 -33.27 -8.25
C ASP A 472 2.47 -34.46 -9.20
N SER A 473 3.56 -34.83 -9.87
CA SER A 473 3.60 -36.09 -10.56
C SER A 473 3.74 -37.20 -9.51
N GLU A 474 2.94 -38.28 -9.60
CA GLU A 474 3.04 -39.48 -8.74
C GLU A 474 4.48 -40.05 -8.64
N GLU A 475 5.41 -39.60 -9.48
CA GLU A 475 6.83 -39.95 -9.46
C GLU A 475 7.61 -39.14 -8.38
N THR A 476 7.15 -37.92 -8.03
CA THR A 476 7.79 -37.07 -7.01
C THR A 476 7.46 -37.58 -5.60
N GLU A 477 6.21 -38.03 -5.35
CA GLU A 477 5.83 -38.67 -4.07
C GLU A 477 6.66 -39.92 -3.80
N LYS A 478 6.86 -40.78 -4.82
CA LYS A 478 7.67 -42.00 -4.70
C LYS A 478 9.18 -41.70 -4.53
N ALA A 479 9.65 -40.56 -5.01
CA ALA A 479 11.03 -40.10 -4.80
C ALA A 479 11.21 -39.53 -3.40
N ALA A 480 10.23 -38.79 -2.87
CA ALA A 480 10.23 -38.26 -1.50
C ALA A 480 10.14 -39.39 -0.46
N GLU A 481 9.29 -40.41 -0.64
CA GLU A 481 9.24 -41.58 0.22
C GLU A 481 10.57 -42.38 0.22
N LYS A 482 11.21 -42.55 -0.94
CA LYS A 482 12.56 -43.17 -1.02
C LYS A 482 13.66 -42.33 -0.37
N ALA A 483 13.56 -41.01 -0.40
CA ALA A 483 14.50 -40.10 0.26
C ALA A 483 14.31 -40.10 1.78
N ALA A 484 13.08 -40.20 2.26
CA ALA A 484 12.76 -40.30 3.69
C ALA A 484 13.28 -41.64 4.31
N GLU A 485 13.15 -42.75 3.60
CA GLU A 485 13.71 -44.04 4.07
C GLU A 485 15.25 -44.06 4.13
N LYS A 486 15.94 -43.23 3.34
CA LYS A 486 17.39 -43.13 3.33
C LYS A 486 17.97 -42.22 4.43
N LYS A 487 17.16 -41.30 4.99
CA LYS A 487 17.55 -40.32 6.03
C LYS A 487 17.66 -40.90 7.46
N VAL A 488 17.28 -42.16 7.68
CA VAL A 488 17.34 -42.78 9.05
C VAL A 488 18.75 -43.28 9.42
N SER A 489 19.75 -43.15 8.56
CA SER A 489 21.08 -43.81 8.80
C SER A 489 22.28 -42.88 8.93
N GLU A 490 22.17 -41.56 8.87
CA GLU A 490 23.36 -40.70 9.02
C GLU A 490 23.12 -39.50 9.95
N THR A 491 23.58 -39.63 11.20
CA THR A 491 23.69 -38.55 12.20
C THR A 491 24.97 -37.72 11.97
N GLY A 492 24.84 -36.42 11.71
CA GLY A 492 25.97 -35.48 11.62
C GLY A 492 25.54 -34.03 11.60
N THR A 493 25.99 -33.27 12.60
CA THR A 493 25.55 -31.95 13.08
C THR A 493 26.02 -30.73 12.27
N GLU A 494 26.16 -30.78 10.94
CA GLU A 494 26.60 -29.64 10.11
C GLU A 494 25.71 -29.33 8.91
N LYS A 495 24.43 -29.79 8.88
CA LYS A 495 23.56 -29.68 7.71
C LYS A 495 22.33 -28.77 7.88
N MET A 496 22.19 -28.07 9.02
CA MET A 496 20.96 -27.32 9.30
C MET A 496 20.75 -26.05 8.45
N ASP A 497 21.81 -25.48 7.89
CA ASP A 497 21.70 -24.20 7.12
C ASP A 497 21.44 -24.36 5.61
N ARG A 498 21.51 -25.57 5.07
CA ARG A 498 21.24 -25.82 3.63
C ARG A 498 19.86 -26.43 3.32
N GLU A 499 19.20 -27.03 4.30
CA GLU A 499 17.91 -27.72 4.06
C GLU A 499 16.69 -26.79 4.04
N ARG A 500 16.83 -25.47 4.30
CA ARG A 500 15.73 -24.49 4.34
C ARG A 500 15.31 -23.94 2.98
N PHE A 501 16.04 -24.20 1.89
CA PHE A 501 15.81 -23.62 0.56
C PHE A 501 15.72 -24.66 -0.57
N GLU A 502 15.40 -25.92 -0.28
CA GLU A 502 15.23 -26.94 -1.35
C GLU A 502 13.97 -26.71 -2.18
N ASP A 503 12.98 -25.91 -1.71
CA ASP A 503 11.75 -25.57 -2.41
C ASP A 503 11.67 -24.05 -2.70
N THR A 504 12.70 -23.48 -3.33
CA THR A 504 12.67 -22.09 -3.75
C THR A 504 11.64 -21.90 -4.87
N PRO A 505 10.60 -21.04 -4.72
CA PRO A 505 9.59 -20.86 -5.74
C PRO A 505 10.20 -20.37 -7.06
N GLU A 506 9.80 -21.00 -8.16
CA GLU A 506 10.17 -20.56 -9.50
C GLU A 506 9.06 -19.70 -10.09
N TYR A 507 9.43 -18.57 -10.68
CA TYR A 507 8.49 -17.66 -11.34
C TYR A 507 8.65 -17.69 -12.86
N THR A 508 7.54 -17.58 -13.57
CA THR A 508 7.50 -17.46 -15.03
C THR A 508 6.81 -16.18 -15.46
N ILE A 509 7.21 -15.64 -16.61
CA ILE A 509 6.51 -14.49 -17.20
C ILE A 509 5.23 -15.01 -17.88
N LEU A 510 4.09 -14.55 -17.36
CA LEU A 510 2.78 -14.77 -17.97
C LEU A 510 2.48 -13.77 -19.08
N GLN A 511 2.84 -12.51 -18.85
CA GLN A 511 2.48 -11.42 -19.75
C GLN A 511 3.53 -10.31 -19.71
N ASP A 512 3.64 -9.60 -20.81
CA ASP A 512 4.42 -8.39 -20.96
C ASP A 512 3.57 -7.37 -21.75
N ILE A 513 3.07 -6.31 -21.09
CA ILE A 513 2.09 -5.38 -21.63
C ILE A 513 2.56 -3.92 -21.51
N SER A 514 2.29 -3.10 -22.55
CA SER A 514 2.63 -1.68 -22.57
C SER A 514 1.72 -0.85 -21.67
N THR A 515 2.28 0.18 -21.00
CA THR A 515 1.52 1.20 -20.26
C THR A 515 1.15 2.42 -21.12
N LEU A 516 1.68 2.49 -22.34
CA LEU A 516 1.48 3.61 -23.27
C LEU A 516 0.40 3.31 -24.30
N PRO A 517 -0.24 4.36 -24.86
CA PRO A 517 -1.16 4.20 -25.97
C PRO A 517 -0.50 3.55 -27.19
N GLU A 518 -1.28 2.79 -27.94
CA GLU A 518 -0.80 2.24 -29.21
C GLU A 518 -0.32 3.35 -30.15
N GLY A 519 0.86 3.15 -30.75
CA GLY A 519 1.48 4.13 -31.63
C GLY A 519 2.09 5.36 -30.94
N TYR A 520 2.26 5.34 -29.62
CA TYR A 520 2.99 6.41 -28.94
C TYR A 520 4.48 6.41 -29.31
N HIS A 521 5.00 7.58 -29.68
CA HIS A 521 6.40 7.76 -30.13
C HIS A 521 7.18 8.82 -29.35
N GLY A 522 6.55 9.41 -28.30
CA GLY A 522 7.22 10.38 -27.42
C GLY A 522 8.17 9.71 -26.42
N GLU A 523 8.99 10.52 -25.75
CA GLU A 523 9.73 10.07 -24.58
C GLU A 523 8.77 9.88 -23.41
N SER A 524 8.87 8.75 -22.73
CA SER A 524 8.07 8.44 -21.54
C SER A 524 8.81 7.44 -20.65
N THR A 525 8.54 7.53 -19.35
CA THR A 525 9.00 6.56 -18.35
C THR A 525 7.88 6.27 -17.37
N ALA A 526 7.66 4.99 -17.04
CA ALA A 526 6.66 4.64 -16.04
C ALA A 526 7.13 5.02 -14.62
N SER A 527 6.19 5.23 -13.68
CA SER A 527 6.54 5.71 -12.34
C SER A 527 5.92 4.94 -11.18
N ALA A 528 4.64 4.79 -11.11
CA ALA A 528 3.95 4.15 -10.00
C ALA A 528 2.93 3.12 -10.48
N ILE A 529 2.66 2.12 -9.66
CA ILE A 529 1.68 1.06 -9.88
C ILE A 529 0.87 0.83 -8.62
N ARG A 530 -0.45 0.62 -8.73
CA ARG A 530 -1.36 0.32 -7.62
C ARG A 530 -2.45 -0.64 -8.08
N LEU A 531 -2.91 -1.48 -7.14
CA LEU A 531 -4.08 -2.33 -7.29
C LEU A 531 -5.27 -1.74 -6.54
N TYR A 532 -6.45 -1.80 -7.13
CA TYR A 532 -7.69 -1.43 -6.45
C TYR A 532 -8.91 -2.01 -7.16
N GLY A 533 -9.79 -2.69 -6.40
CA GLY A 533 -11.11 -3.12 -6.86
C GLY A 533 -11.10 -4.01 -8.11
N GLY A 534 -10.14 -4.94 -8.23
CA GLY A 534 -9.99 -5.81 -9.40
C GLY A 534 -9.31 -5.14 -10.61
N PHE A 535 -8.75 -3.94 -10.42
CA PHE A 535 -8.04 -3.20 -11.44
C PHE A 535 -6.60 -2.89 -11.02
N LEU A 536 -5.74 -2.79 -12.02
CA LEU A 536 -4.38 -2.30 -11.87
C LEU A 536 -4.24 -0.96 -12.59
N PHE A 537 -3.52 -0.02 -11.95
CA PHE A 537 -3.26 1.32 -12.45
C PHE A 537 -1.76 1.55 -12.54
N ALA A 538 -1.31 2.20 -13.62
CA ALA A 538 0.09 2.57 -13.83
C ALA A 538 0.23 4.00 -14.36
N ALA A 539 1.20 4.76 -13.83
CA ALA A 539 1.47 6.14 -14.23
C ALA A 539 2.62 6.24 -15.22
N ASN A 540 2.50 7.13 -16.21
CA ASN A 540 3.47 7.39 -17.27
C ASN A 540 3.89 8.87 -17.25
N ARG A 541 5.19 9.13 -17.02
CA ARG A 541 5.81 10.46 -17.09
C ARG A 541 6.27 10.73 -18.52
N GLY A 542 5.87 11.85 -19.09
CA GLY A 542 6.10 12.21 -20.50
C GLY A 542 4.83 12.02 -21.33
N ASP A 543 4.19 10.85 -21.33
CA ASP A 543 2.79 10.73 -21.77
C ASP A 543 1.83 11.39 -20.78
N ASP A 544 2.24 11.60 -19.53
CA ASP A 544 1.46 12.27 -18.48
C ASP A 544 0.06 11.68 -18.30
N SER A 545 0.00 10.36 -18.15
CA SER A 545 -1.23 9.59 -18.09
C SER A 545 -1.24 8.52 -17.00
N ILE A 546 -2.44 8.03 -16.71
CA ILE A 546 -2.68 6.80 -15.95
C ILE A 546 -3.27 5.78 -16.91
N ALA A 547 -2.67 4.60 -16.99
CA ALA A 547 -3.23 3.41 -17.64
C ALA A 547 -4.00 2.58 -16.61
N MET A 548 -5.20 2.12 -16.96
CA MET A 548 -6.08 1.28 -16.14
C MET A 548 -6.27 -0.05 -16.83
N TYR A 549 -6.06 -1.13 -16.12
CA TYR A 549 -6.22 -2.51 -16.58
C TYR A 549 -7.18 -3.26 -15.69
N GLU A 550 -7.99 -4.13 -16.28
CA GLU A 550 -8.74 -5.16 -15.55
C GLU A 550 -7.87 -6.38 -15.33
N ILE A 551 -7.87 -6.90 -14.11
CA ILE A 551 -7.15 -8.11 -13.74
C ILE A 551 -8.04 -9.30 -14.07
N GLN A 552 -7.53 -10.24 -14.88
CA GLN A 552 -8.23 -11.47 -15.25
C GLN A 552 -8.01 -12.53 -14.16
N LYS A 553 -8.84 -13.59 -14.18
CA LYS A 553 -8.78 -14.69 -13.19
C LYS A 553 -7.42 -15.41 -13.12
N ASP A 554 -6.67 -15.38 -14.21
CA ASP A 554 -5.32 -15.95 -14.30
C ASP A 554 -4.22 -14.93 -13.97
N GLY A 555 -4.57 -13.76 -13.45
CA GLY A 555 -3.65 -12.68 -13.16
C GLY A 555 -3.19 -11.86 -14.36
N THR A 556 -3.55 -12.22 -15.58
CA THR A 556 -3.21 -11.40 -16.76
C THR A 556 -4.02 -10.10 -16.80
N LEU A 557 -3.53 -9.12 -17.55
CA LEU A 557 -4.08 -7.77 -17.60
C LEU A 557 -4.74 -7.50 -18.96
N THR A 558 -5.92 -6.88 -18.92
CA THR A 558 -6.58 -6.34 -20.11
C THR A 558 -6.67 -4.83 -19.99
N LEU A 559 -6.10 -4.09 -20.94
CA LEU A 559 -6.14 -2.63 -20.94
C LEU A 559 -7.59 -2.14 -21.08
N CYS A 560 -8.04 -1.34 -20.12
CA CYS A 560 -9.35 -0.69 -20.15
C CYS A 560 -9.27 0.71 -20.80
N CYS A 561 -8.40 1.57 -20.29
CA CYS A 561 -8.21 2.91 -20.81
C CYS A 561 -6.86 3.49 -20.41
N ILE A 562 -6.47 4.56 -21.11
CA ILE A 562 -5.35 5.43 -20.72
C ILE A 562 -5.88 6.86 -20.68
N LYS A 563 -5.68 7.55 -19.54
CA LYS A 563 -6.23 8.88 -19.28
C LYS A 563 -5.16 9.87 -18.89
N LYS A 564 -5.11 11.03 -19.54
CA LYS A 564 -4.22 12.13 -19.15
C LYS A 564 -4.56 12.64 -17.75
N THR A 565 -3.55 12.86 -16.93
CA THR A 565 -3.68 13.32 -15.53
C THR A 565 -4.14 14.78 -15.43
N GLY A 566 -3.82 15.59 -16.43
CA GLY A 566 -4.06 17.03 -16.40
C GLY A 566 -2.89 17.84 -15.82
N GLY A 567 -1.81 17.18 -15.39
CA GLY A 567 -0.54 17.76 -15.01
C GLY A 567 0.60 17.16 -15.82
N ARG A 568 1.85 17.44 -15.42
CA ARG A 568 3.07 16.92 -16.07
C ARG A 568 3.88 16.12 -15.09
N THR A 569 4.47 15.02 -15.60
CA THR A 569 5.35 14.13 -14.84
C THR A 569 4.64 13.54 -13.61
N PRO A 570 3.54 12.76 -13.81
CA PRO A 570 2.87 12.05 -12.71
C PRO A 570 3.84 11.04 -12.09
N ARG A 571 4.42 11.39 -10.94
CA ARG A 571 5.46 10.59 -10.31
C ARG A 571 4.89 9.51 -9.40
N ASP A 572 3.80 9.82 -8.72
CA ASP A 572 3.06 8.88 -7.88
C ASP A 572 1.57 9.24 -7.86
N PHE A 573 0.76 8.31 -7.39
CA PHE A 573 -0.66 8.49 -7.17
C PHE A 573 -1.16 7.58 -6.06
N GLN A 574 -2.30 7.93 -5.45
CA GLN A 574 -2.97 7.09 -4.46
C GLN A 574 -4.48 7.07 -4.74
N ILE A 575 -5.11 5.94 -4.40
CA ILE A 575 -6.52 5.71 -4.64
C ILE A 575 -7.30 5.78 -3.32
N PHE A 576 -8.38 6.57 -3.32
CA PHE A 576 -9.27 6.79 -2.19
C PHE A 576 -10.70 6.52 -2.65
N SER A 577 -11.24 5.33 -2.34
CA SER A 577 -12.49 4.87 -2.96
C SER A 577 -12.42 4.99 -4.50
N ASP A 578 -13.34 5.67 -5.14
CA ASP A 578 -13.34 5.88 -6.60
C ASP A 578 -12.58 7.13 -7.07
N TYR A 579 -11.74 7.73 -6.21
CA TYR A 579 -10.91 8.89 -6.55
C TYR A 579 -9.43 8.55 -6.55
N LEU A 580 -8.74 8.94 -7.61
CA LEU A 580 -7.30 8.74 -7.80
C LEU A 580 -6.60 10.09 -7.76
N VAL A 581 -5.84 10.37 -6.70
CA VAL A 581 -5.06 11.59 -6.52
C VAL A 581 -3.68 11.39 -7.13
N VAL A 582 -3.29 12.29 -8.03
CA VAL A 582 -2.03 12.22 -8.79
C VAL A 582 -1.08 13.34 -8.39
N ALA A 583 0.16 13.00 -8.04
CA ALA A 583 1.25 13.94 -7.81
C ALA A 583 1.98 14.23 -9.13
N ASN A 584 1.77 15.41 -9.70
CA ASN A 584 2.36 15.85 -10.96
C ASN A 584 3.57 16.75 -10.70
N GLN A 585 4.76 16.16 -10.69
CA GLN A 585 6.00 16.79 -10.22
C GLN A 585 6.36 18.08 -10.98
N GLU A 586 6.36 18.05 -12.33
CA GLU A 586 6.85 19.17 -13.16
C GLU A 586 5.77 20.24 -13.46
N SER A 587 4.57 20.03 -12.99
CA SER A 587 3.51 21.05 -13.03
C SER A 587 3.12 21.57 -11.65
N ASP A 588 3.90 21.23 -10.59
CA ASP A 588 3.68 21.71 -9.23
C ASP A 588 2.22 21.54 -8.78
N SER A 589 1.62 20.36 -9.02
CA SER A 589 0.18 20.18 -8.82
C SER A 589 -0.24 18.78 -8.38
N LEU A 590 -1.32 18.73 -7.63
CA LEU A 590 -2.14 17.54 -7.46
C LEU A 590 -3.35 17.66 -8.39
N THR A 591 -3.72 16.56 -9.04
CA THR A 591 -4.96 16.44 -9.81
C THR A 591 -5.71 15.19 -9.38
N VAL A 592 -7.01 15.16 -9.59
CA VAL A 592 -7.83 14.02 -9.19
C VAL A 592 -8.58 13.47 -10.40
N LEU A 593 -8.52 12.16 -10.57
CA LEU A 593 -9.33 11.41 -11.52
C LEU A 593 -10.40 10.62 -10.77
N HIS A 594 -11.58 10.46 -11.38
CA HIS A 594 -12.62 9.57 -10.88
C HIS A 594 -12.54 8.23 -11.61
N ILE A 595 -12.66 7.12 -10.86
CA ILE A 595 -12.63 5.75 -11.36
C ILE A 595 -14.07 5.29 -11.59
N ASN A 596 -14.50 5.24 -12.83
CA ASN A 596 -15.79 4.64 -13.20
C ASN A 596 -15.60 3.13 -13.41
N ARG A 597 -15.75 2.35 -12.34
CA ARG A 597 -15.56 0.89 -12.37
C ARG A 597 -16.52 0.17 -13.30
N LYS A 598 -17.78 0.62 -13.37
CA LYS A 598 -18.82 0.02 -14.22
C LYS A 598 -18.49 0.17 -15.71
N GLU A 599 -18.00 1.34 -16.11
CA GLU A 599 -17.64 1.61 -17.50
C GLU A 599 -16.15 1.38 -17.78
N LYS A 600 -15.40 0.90 -16.76
CA LYS A 600 -13.96 0.58 -16.82
C LYS A 600 -13.15 1.71 -17.44
N ARG A 601 -13.38 2.94 -16.97
CA ARG A 601 -12.69 4.14 -17.46
C ARG A 601 -12.34 5.10 -16.35
N LEU A 602 -11.34 5.96 -16.64
CA LEU A 602 -10.97 7.10 -15.81
C LEU A 602 -11.61 8.38 -16.36
N GLU A 603 -12.14 9.19 -15.47
CA GLU A 603 -12.76 10.47 -15.80
C GLU A 603 -11.99 11.61 -15.13
N ARG A 604 -11.82 12.72 -15.83
CA ARG A 604 -11.19 13.89 -15.26
C ARG A 604 -12.18 14.64 -14.39
N THR A 605 -11.78 14.97 -13.17
CA THR A 605 -12.51 15.90 -12.30
C THR A 605 -11.99 17.34 -12.46
N ALA A 606 -12.67 18.30 -11.85
CA ALA A 606 -12.18 19.67 -11.72
C ALA A 606 -11.27 19.86 -10.48
N ILE A 607 -11.09 18.81 -9.67
CA ILE A 607 -10.36 18.88 -8.41
C ILE A 607 -8.86 18.97 -8.71
N HIS A 608 -8.23 20.03 -8.23
CA HIS A 608 -6.78 20.23 -8.31
C HIS A 608 -6.28 21.10 -7.15
N ALA A 609 -5.00 21.04 -6.88
CA ALA A 609 -4.31 21.93 -5.94
C ALA A 609 -2.86 22.16 -6.38
N ASP A 610 -2.33 23.35 -6.06
CA ASP A 610 -0.93 23.68 -6.27
C ASP A 610 -0.09 23.18 -5.09
N VAL A 611 1.05 22.55 -5.41
CA VAL A 611 2.03 22.05 -4.42
C VAL A 611 3.40 21.91 -5.08
N ILE A 612 4.46 22.30 -4.40
CA ILE A 612 5.81 22.31 -4.94
C ILE A 612 6.29 20.87 -5.22
N LYS A 613 6.59 20.57 -6.48
CA LYS A 613 7.23 19.33 -6.97
C LYS A 613 6.82 18.06 -6.23
N PRO A 614 5.54 17.72 -6.16
CA PRO A 614 5.06 16.56 -5.41
C PRO A 614 5.60 15.27 -6.04
N THR A 615 6.04 14.33 -5.21
CA THR A 615 6.72 13.11 -5.65
C THR A 615 6.09 11.84 -5.15
N CYS A 616 5.35 11.89 -4.03
CA CYS A 616 4.62 10.75 -3.50
C CYS A 616 3.31 11.18 -2.84
N VAL A 617 2.38 10.23 -2.71
CA VAL A 617 1.10 10.38 -2.02
C VAL A 617 0.95 9.23 -1.02
N CYS A 618 1.09 9.55 0.26
CA CYS A 618 0.98 8.59 1.36
C CYS A 618 -0.39 8.72 2.02
N ARG A 619 -1.18 7.66 1.95
CA ARG A 619 -2.50 7.61 2.59
C ARG A 619 -2.35 7.66 4.11
N VAL A 620 -3.20 8.46 4.74
CA VAL A 620 -3.41 8.39 6.18
C VAL A 620 -4.62 7.50 6.40
N GLU A 621 -4.42 6.36 7.01
CA GLU A 621 -5.54 5.53 7.43
C GLU A 621 -6.33 6.28 8.50
N ARG A 622 -7.64 6.12 8.55
CA ARG A 622 -8.50 6.88 9.48
C ARG A 622 -8.07 6.81 10.93
N GLN A 623 -7.47 5.70 11.29
CA GLN A 623 -6.88 5.47 12.60
C GLN A 623 -5.94 6.57 13.07
N ALA A 624 -5.10 7.02 12.14
CA ALA A 624 -4.12 8.06 12.39
C ALA A 624 -4.73 9.46 12.61
N LEU A 625 -6.03 9.57 12.38
CA LEU A 625 -6.75 10.85 12.40
C LEU A 625 -7.71 10.97 13.58
N LEU A 626 -7.93 9.89 14.31
CA LEU A 626 -8.73 9.79 15.53
C LEU A 626 -7.85 9.63 16.76
#